data_9d5a593dabc107deed9595630b7f21aa
#
_entry.id   9d5a593dabc107deed9595630b7f21aa
#
_cell.length_a   1.000
_cell.length_b   1.000
_cell.length_c   1.000
_cell.angle_alpha   90.00
_cell.angle_beta   90.00
_cell.angle_gamma   90.00
#
_symmetry.space_group_name_H-M   'P 1'
#
loop_
_entity.id
_entity.type
_entity.pdbx_description
1 polymer ?
#
loop_
_entity_poly.entity_id
_entity_poly.type
_entity_poly.pdbx_seq_one_letter_code
_entity_poly.pdbx_strand_id
1 'polypeptide(L)'
;FFSTHSLYLRGIINHKSIKMKKILILFLIFCATLTNAQEKGYWVCFNVEVDADGAGDFVQSLDNFMNSDTAKQLPFVITLNEIMFANEDNSITHQLCFLAQNADAMANWGSGPPPTPEGIILQMNFQKYVDVKQSILGSPLIFDVKGLGLDYFNIWQFGVKDAATYANAFIKFQKDSRKMMKNATFGLHEAIAGSSKGVTHYFAARATNLAEFLKIRENISNSKAAAEFFSKTSPISDIVGVFGGRIIKRYNVN
;
A
#
# COMPACT_ATOMS: atom_id res chain seq x y z
N PHE A 1 -41.31 64.85 -3.98
CA PHE A 1 -41.37 63.79 -2.98
C PHE A 1 -41.26 62.37 -3.58
N PHE A 2 -40.42 62.15 -4.58
CA PHE A 2 -40.23 60.75 -5.09
C PHE A 2 -38.78 60.42 -5.51
N SER A 3 -37.78 60.99 -4.84
CA SER A 3 -36.38 60.75 -5.28
C SER A 3 -35.47 60.03 -4.29
N THR A 4 -35.83 59.87 -3.02
CA THR A 4 -34.94 59.34 -1.97
C THR A 4 -35.11 57.81 -1.70
N HIS A 5 -36.23 57.22 -2.10
CA HIS A 5 -36.48 55.78 -1.83
C HIS A 5 -35.79 54.85 -2.82
N SER A 6 -35.51 55.31 -4.06
CA SER A 6 -34.85 54.49 -5.10
C SER A 6 -33.36 54.25 -4.84
N LEU A 7 -32.67 55.17 -4.19
CA LEU A 7 -31.23 55.02 -3.90
C LEU A 7 -30.96 54.08 -2.72
N TYR A 8 -31.89 54.01 -1.74
CA TYR A 8 -31.71 53.11 -0.57
C TYR A 8 -31.90 51.64 -0.93
N LEU A 9 -32.83 51.33 -1.82
CA LEU A 9 -33.04 49.95 -2.31
C LEU A 9 -31.89 49.44 -3.20
N ARG A 10 -31.28 50.30 -4.00
CA ARG A 10 -30.09 49.92 -4.82
C ARG A 10 -28.87 49.61 -3.97
N GLY A 11 -28.65 50.30 -2.86
CA GLY A 11 -27.54 50.03 -1.92
C GLY A 11 -27.70 48.70 -1.22
N ILE A 12 -28.92 48.33 -0.79
CA ILE A 12 -29.20 47.08 -0.10
C ILE A 12 -29.09 45.86 -1.02
N ILE A 13 -29.55 45.98 -2.27
CA ILE A 13 -29.47 44.92 -3.28
C ILE A 13 -28.01 44.65 -3.68
N ASN A 14 -27.18 45.70 -3.86
CA ASN A 14 -25.78 45.53 -4.17
C ASN A 14 -24.99 44.89 -3.02
N HIS A 15 -25.27 45.24 -1.75
CA HIS A 15 -24.57 44.66 -0.60
C HIS A 15 -24.91 43.18 -0.39
N LYS A 16 -26.17 42.77 -0.60
CA LYS A 16 -26.60 41.37 -0.57
C LYS A 16 -25.97 40.55 -1.70
N SER A 17 -25.91 41.12 -2.92
CA SER A 17 -25.29 40.47 -4.08
C SER A 17 -23.79 40.22 -3.90
N ILE A 18 -23.05 41.16 -3.28
CA ILE A 18 -21.61 40.99 -3.01
C ILE A 18 -21.36 39.93 -1.94
N LYS A 19 -22.20 39.86 -0.88
CA LYS A 19 -22.11 38.80 0.14
C LYS A 19 -22.42 37.44 -0.43
N MET A 20 -23.45 37.29 -1.27
CA MET A 20 -23.78 36.01 -1.91
C MET A 20 -22.70 35.58 -2.91
N LYS A 21 -22.11 36.49 -3.69
CA LYS A 21 -20.99 36.13 -4.57
C LYS A 21 -19.76 35.65 -3.81
N LYS A 22 -19.42 36.27 -2.65
CA LYS A 22 -18.31 35.80 -1.79
C LYS A 22 -18.59 34.45 -1.18
N ILE A 23 -19.82 34.14 -0.73
CA ILE A 23 -20.22 32.84 -0.21
C ILE A 23 -20.18 31.78 -1.32
N LEU A 24 -20.62 32.09 -2.54
CA LEU A 24 -20.58 31.19 -3.67
C LEU A 24 -19.14 30.84 -4.08
N ILE A 25 -18.23 31.84 -4.07
CA ILE A 25 -16.81 31.62 -4.35
C ILE A 25 -16.17 30.76 -3.25
N LEU A 26 -16.50 31.00 -1.97
CA LEU A 26 -15.99 30.18 -0.86
C LEU A 26 -16.47 28.73 -0.97
N PHE A 27 -17.73 28.52 -1.37
CA PHE A 27 -18.30 27.19 -1.58
C PHE A 27 -17.67 26.48 -2.78
N LEU A 28 -17.39 27.20 -3.88
CA LEU A 28 -16.68 26.67 -5.05
C LEU A 28 -15.23 26.28 -4.71
N ILE A 29 -14.53 27.07 -3.90
CA ILE A 29 -13.18 26.74 -3.44
C ILE A 29 -13.23 25.52 -2.53
N PHE A 30 -14.21 25.40 -1.63
CA PHE A 30 -14.39 24.23 -0.77
C PHE A 30 -14.72 22.98 -1.57
N CYS A 31 -15.58 23.05 -2.59
CA CYS A 31 -15.86 21.94 -3.49
C CYS A 31 -14.63 21.54 -4.33
N ALA A 32 -13.79 22.49 -4.76
CA ALA A 32 -12.56 22.19 -5.52
C ALA A 32 -11.50 21.48 -4.67
N THR A 33 -11.50 21.68 -3.34
CA THR A 33 -10.60 20.93 -2.42
C THR A 33 -11.07 19.53 -2.12
N LEU A 34 -12.36 19.20 -2.35
CA LEU A 34 -12.91 17.86 -2.16
C LEU A 34 -12.66 16.92 -3.35
N THR A 35 -12.28 17.46 -4.53
CA THR A 35 -12.10 16.64 -5.74
C THR A 35 -10.71 16.01 -5.89
N ASN A 36 -9.79 16.22 -4.94
CA ASN A 36 -8.46 15.60 -4.91
C ASN A 36 -8.29 14.58 -3.76
N ALA A 37 -9.35 13.94 -3.32
CA ALA A 37 -9.20 12.73 -2.53
C ALA A 37 -8.64 11.66 -3.47
N GLN A 38 -7.32 11.49 -3.52
CA GLN A 38 -6.69 10.38 -4.20
C GLN A 38 -7.34 9.11 -3.68
N GLU A 39 -7.94 8.33 -4.59
CA GLU A 39 -8.59 7.08 -4.21
C GLU A 39 -7.61 6.22 -3.40
N LYS A 40 -8.08 5.75 -2.25
CA LYS A 40 -7.26 4.95 -1.34
C LYS A 40 -7.06 3.57 -1.94
N GLY A 41 -5.81 3.20 -2.18
CA GLY A 41 -5.47 1.85 -2.61
C GLY A 41 -5.63 0.83 -1.48
N TYR A 42 -5.74 -0.45 -1.86
CA TYR A 42 -5.82 -1.59 -0.95
C TYR A 42 -4.94 -2.72 -1.44
N TRP A 43 -4.55 -3.59 -0.52
CA TRP A 43 -3.85 -4.82 -0.86
C TRP A 43 -4.34 -5.99 0.01
N VAL A 44 -4.36 -7.16 -0.60
CA VAL A 44 -4.52 -8.43 0.11
C VAL A 44 -3.27 -9.25 -0.16
N CYS A 45 -2.65 -9.80 0.88
CA CYS A 45 -1.53 -10.70 0.77
C CYS A 45 -1.84 -12.02 1.48
N PHE A 46 -1.55 -13.12 0.80
CA PHE A 46 -1.55 -14.46 1.36
C PHE A 46 -0.11 -14.86 1.67
N ASN A 47 0.16 -15.11 2.93
CA ASN A 47 1.37 -15.76 3.36
C ASN A 47 1.14 -17.27 3.25
N VAL A 48 1.94 -17.96 2.46
CA VAL A 48 1.73 -19.35 2.09
C VAL A 48 2.99 -20.18 2.29
N GLU A 49 2.79 -21.44 2.64
CA GLU A 49 3.78 -22.50 2.48
C GLU A 49 3.49 -23.19 1.15
N VAL A 50 4.47 -23.23 0.28
CA VAL A 50 4.39 -23.94 -0.99
C VAL A 50 5.22 -25.21 -0.88
N ASP A 51 4.62 -26.36 -1.16
CA ASP A 51 5.30 -27.63 -1.20
C ASP A 51 6.42 -27.62 -2.23
N ALA A 52 7.63 -28.00 -1.82
CA ALA A 52 8.81 -27.98 -2.67
C ALA A 52 8.63 -28.84 -3.95
N ASP A 53 7.96 -30.00 -3.82
CA ASP A 53 7.72 -30.91 -4.95
C ASP A 53 6.72 -30.35 -5.96
N GLY A 54 5.86 -29.39 -5.55
CA GLY A 54 4.84 -28.79 -6.40
C GLY A 54 5.08 -27.33 -6.76
N ALA A 55 6.16 -26.71 -6.25
CA ALA A 55 6.41 -25.28 -6.46
C ALA A 55 6.50 -24.90 -7.95
N GLY A 56 7.15 -25.73 -8.76
CA GLY A 56 7.24 -25.53 -10.20
C GLY A 56 5.86 -25.54 -10.88
N ASP A 57 5.02 -26.53 -10.56
CA ASP A 57 3.67 -26.69 -11.13
C ASP A 57 2.76 -25.51 -10.71
N PHE A 58 2.85 -25.08 -9.46
CA PHE A 58 2.12 -23.92 -8.97
C PHE A 58 2.51 -22.64 -9.73
N VAL A 59 3.81 -22.33 -9.80
CA VAL A 59 4.30 -21.13 -10.50
C VAL A 59 3.94 -21.18 -11.98
N GLN A 60 4.08 -22.34 -12.65
CA GLN A 60 3.71 -22.50 -14.06
C GLN A 60 2.22 -22.29 -14.29
N SER A 61 1.35 -22.83 -13.41
CA SER A 61 -0.10 -22.63 -13.53
C SER A 61 -0.50 -21.18 -13.28
N LEU A 62 0.16 -20.50 -12.35
CA LEU A 62 -0.02 -19.06 -12.12
C LEU A 62 0.40 -18.25 -13.36
N ASP A 63 1.56 -18.54 -13.95
CA ASP A 63 2.03 -17.90 -15.17
C ASP A 63 1.03 -18.10 -16.33
N ASN A 64 0.56 -19.32 -16.54
CA ASN A 64 -0.40 -19.64 -17.61
C ASN A 64 -1.71 -18.86 -17.42
N PHE A 65 -2.26 -18.84 -16.20
CA PHE A 65 -3.46 -18.08 -15.89
C PHE A 65 -3.25 -16.58 -16.10
N MET A 66 -2.18 -16.01 -15.56
CA MET A 66 -1.90 -14.57 -15.64
C MET A 66 -1.60 -14.07 -17.05
N ASN A 67 -1.17 -14.96 -17.96
CA ASN A 67 -0.99 -14.65 -19.38
C ASN A 67 -2.28 -14.78 -20.20
N SER A 68 -3.37 -15.29 -19.64
CA SER A 68 -4.68 -15.35 -20.31
C SER A 68 -5.30 -13.95 -20.48
N ASP A 69 -6.16 -13.81 -21.50
CA ASP A 69 -6.86 -12.53 -21.76
C ASP A 69 -7.79 -12.16 -20.62
N THR A 70 -8.36 -13.15 -19.93
CA THR A 70 -9.21 -12.94 -18.77
C THR A 70 -8.44 -12.35 -17.58
N ALA A 71 -7.26 -12.90 -17.26
CA ALA A 71 -6.45 -12.43 -16.15
C ALA A 71 -5.84 -11.05 -16.39
N LYS A 72 -5.53 -10.70 -17.64
CA LYS A 72 -5.06 -9.35 -18.04
C LYS A 72 -6.10 -8.25 -17.79
N GLN A 73 -7.38 -8.59 -17.67
CA GLN A 73 -8.48 -7.66 -17.38
C GLN A 73 -8.72 -7.50 -15.88
N LEU A 74 -8.05 -8.27 -15.03
CA LEU A 74 -8.20 -8.13 -13.58
C LEU A 74 -7.67 -6.76 -13.11
N PRO A 75 -8.40 -6.06 -12.23
CA PRO A 75 -8.03 -4.71 -11.78
C PRO A 75 -6.98 -4.74 -10.67
N PHE A 76 -6.06 -5.71 -10.72
CA PHE A 76 -5.03 -5.93 -9.72
C PHE A 76 -3.64 -5.95 -10.33
N VAL A 77 -2.68 -5.30 -9.67
CA VAL A 77 -1.29 -5.69 -9.78
C VAL A 77 -1.08 -6.88 -8.87
N ILE A 78 -0.52 -7.96 -9.39
CA ILE A 78 -0.30 -9.20 -8.64
C ILE A 78 1.20 -9.45 -8.53
N THR A 79 1.67 -9.79 -7.34
CA THR A 79 3.07 -10.17 -7.12
C THR A 79 3.14 -11.53 -6.43
N LEU A 80 4.03 -12.39 -6.91
CA LEU A 80 4.48 -13.58 -6.20
C LEU A 80 5.88 -13.29 -5.63
N ASN A 81 5.99 -13.39 -4.33
CA ASN A 81 7.19 -13.08 -3.57
C ASN A 81 7.75 -14.35 -2.95
N GLU A 82 9.05 -14.54 -2.97
CA GLU A 82 9.77 -15.56 -2.20
C GLU A 82 10.19 -14.94 -0.86
N ILE A 83 9.90 -15.61 0.24
CA ILE A 83 10.35 -15.21 1.59
C ILE A 83 11.71 -15.84 1.84
N MET A 84 12.73 -15.01 1.95
CA MET A 84 14.12 -15.44 2.17
C MET A 84 14.52 -15.41 3.65
N PHE A 85 13.90 -14.51 4.42
CA PHE A 85 14.19 -14.29 5.84
C PHE A 85 12.87 -14.16 6.58
N ALA A 86 12.64 -15.02 7.55
CA ALA A 86 11.46 -15.05 8.40
C ALA A 86 11.86 -15.39 9.85
N ASN A 87 10.92 -15.25 10.79
CA ASN A 87 11.11 -15.73 12.16
C ASN A 87 11.13 -17.27 12.21
N GLU A 88 11.78 -17.84 13.23
CA GLU A 88 12.01 -19.29 13.38
C GLU A 88 10.75 -20.16 13.27
N ASP A 89 9.61 -19.71 13.77
CA ASP A 89 8.36 -20.47 13.80
C ASP A 89 7.51 -20.31 12.53
N ASN A 90 8.12 -19.79 11.44
CA ASN A 90 7.37 -19.42 10.27
C ASN A 90 7.66 -20.33 9.08
N SER A 91 6.74 -21.25 8.76
CA SER A 91 6.80 -22.12 7.57
C SER A 91 6.46 -21.38 6.27
N ILE A 92 6.26 -20.06 6.30
CA ILE A 92 5.94 -19.27 5.11
C ILE A 92 7.13 -19.26 4.16
N THR A 93 6.94 -19.80 2.97
CA THR A 93 7.93 -19.82 1.90
C THR A 93 7.69 -18.72 0.86
N HIS A 94 6.42 -18.37 0.65
CA HIS A 94 6.02 -17.40 -0.35
C HIS A 94 4.93 -16.46 0.15
N GLN A 95 4.74 -15.35 -0.56
CA GLN A 95 3.63 -14.44 -0.36
C GLN A 95 3.03 -14.07 -1.72
N LEU A 96 1.71 -14.26 -1.88
CA LEU A 96 0.97 -13.85 -3.06
C LEU A 96 0.17 -12.60 -2.71
N CYS A 97 0.46 -11.46 -3.36
CA CYS A 97 -0.20 -10.19 -3.09
C CYS A 97 -0.99 -9.68 -4.29
N PHE A 98 -2.16 -9.11 -4.00
CA PHE A 98 -3.07 -8.44 -4.92
C PHE A 98 -3.19 -6.98 -4.49
N LEU A 99 -2.85 -6.05 -5.38
CA LEU A 99 -2.90 -4.61 -5.12
C LEU A 99 -3.97 -3.99 -6.00
N ALA A 100 -4.96 -3.38 -5.39
CA ALA A 100 -6.05 -2.66 -6.04
C ALA A 100 -5.89 -1.15 -5.89
N GLN A 101 -6.31 -0.38 -6.89
CA GLN A 101 -6.22 1.08 -6.85
C GLN A 101 -7.29 1.72 -5.96
N ASN A 102 -8.41 1.04 -5.73
CA ASN A 102 -9.54 1.53 -4.92
C ASN A 102 -10.36 0.39 -4.30
N ALA A 103 -11.35 0.74 -3.52
CA ALA A 103 -12.23 -0.20 -2.81
C ALA A 103 -13.08 -1.04 -3.78
N ASP A 104 -13.59 -0.46 -4.86
CA ASP A 104 -14.44 -1.17 -5.83
C ASP A 104 -13.64 -2.26 -6.56
N ALA A 105 -12.40 -1.95 -6.96
CA ALA A 105 -11.50 -2.95 -7.50
C ALA A 105 -11.23 -4.07 -6.48
N MET A 106 -10.98 -3.71 -5.20
CA MET A 106 -10.73 -4.69 -4.15
C MET A 106 -11.96 -5.55 -3.84
N ALA A 107 -13.19 -5.02 -3.94
CA ALA A 107 -14.41 -5.79 -3.70
C ALA A 107 -14.58 -6.97 -4.68
N ASN A 108 -14.02 -6.88 -5.88
CA ASN A 108 -14.06 -7.94 -6.89
C ASN A 108 -13.07 -9.09 -6.60
N TRP A 109 -12.19 -8.93 -5.62
CA TRP A 109 -11.17 -9.92 -5.27
C TRP A 109 -11.76 -11.25 -4.76
N GLY A 110 -12.88 -11.21 -4.00
CA GLY A 110 -13.47 -12.39 -3.36
C GLY A 110 -14.11 -13.42 -4.32
N SER A 111 -14.17 -13.13 -5.61
CA SER A 111 -14.81 -14.00 -6.61
C SER A 111 -13.93 -15.20 -7.03
N GLY A 112 -12.67 -15.23 -6.61
CA GLY A 112 -11.69 -16.23 -7.07
C GLY A 112 -11.31 -16.08 -8.55
N PRO A 113 -10.45 -16.95 -9.08
CA PRO A 113 -10.14 -16.94 -10.51
C PRO A 113 -11.40 -17.31 -11.32
N PRO A 114 -11.66 -16.64 -12.46
CA PRO A 114 -12.75 -17.00 -13.34
C PRO A 114 -12.65 -18.47 -13.76
N PRO A 115 -13.78 -19.17 -14.02
CA PRO A 115 -13.81 -20.59 -14.37
C PRO A 115 -13.37 -20.85 -15.82
N THR A 116 -12.20 -20.35 -16.21
CA THR A 116 -11.51 -20.67 -17.44
C THR A 116 -10.66 -21.95 -17.25
N PRO A 117 -10.25 -22.65 -18.31
CA PRO A 117 -9.38 -23.81 -18.18
C PRO A 117 -8.11 -23.51 -17.36
N GLU A 118 -7.46 -22.37 -17.61
CA GLU A 118 -6.27 -21.92 -16.88
C GLU A 118 -6.58 -21.60 -15.42
N GLY A 119 -7.72 -20.96 -15.15
CA GLY A 119 -8.18 -20.64 -13.79
C GLY A 119 -8.48 -21.90 -12.97
N ILE A 120 -9.09 -22.90 -13.59
CA ILE A 120 -9.36 -24.21 -12.96
C ILE A 120 -8.04 -24.93 -12.64
N ILE A 121 -7.09 -24.96 -13.57
CA ILE A 121 -5.78 -25.61 -13.36
C ILE A 121 -5.02 -24.88 -12.22
N LEU A 122 -5.02 -23.56 -12.23
CA LEU A 122 -4.42 -22.78 -11.15
C LEU A 122 -5.06 -23.13 -9.79
N GLN A 123 -6.38 -23.17 -9.72
CA GLN A 123 -7.10 -23.52 -8.49
C GLN A 123 -6.76 -24.92 -7.99
N MET A 124 -6.70 -25.90 -8.89
CA MET A 124 -6.31 -27.29 -8.55
C MET A 124 -4.88 -27.35 -7.99
N ASN A 125 -3.91 -26.70 -8.65
CA ASN A 125 -2.52 -26.68 -8.17
C ASN A 125 -2.37 -25.89 -6.88
N PHE A 126 -3.11 -24.79 -6.72
CA PHE A 126 -3.15 -24.05 -5.47
C PHE A 126 -3.66 -24.93 -4.31
N GLN A 127 -4.78 -25.63 -4.50
CA GLN A 127 -5.33 -26.52 -3.47
C GLN A 127 -4.43 -27.71 -3.14
N LYS A 128 -3.63 -28.18 -4.10
CA LYS A 128 -2.77 -29.35 -3.95
C LYS A 128 -1.43 -29.00 -3.28
N TYR A 129 -0.84 -27.86 -3.61
CA TYR A 129 0.55 -27.56 -3.26
C TYR A 129 0.73 -26.34 -2.34
N VAL A 130 -0.35 -25.60 -2.04
CA VAL A 130 -0.25 -24.35 -1.30
C VAL A 130 -1.09 -24.42 -0.03
N ASP A 131 -0.43 -24.26 1.11
CA ASP A 131 -1.08 -24.11 2.41
C ASP A 131 -1.09 -22.62 2.81
N VAL A 132 -2.29 -22.05 2.94
CA VAL A 132 -2.47 -20.65 3.32
C VAL A 132 -2.34 -20.50 4.83
N LYS A 133 -1.22 -19.96 5.28
CA LYS A 133 -0.95 -19.72 6.70
C LYS A 133 -1.62 -18.46 7.24
N GLN A 134 -1.75 -17.44 6.40
CA GLN A 134 -2.34 -16.16 6.80
C GLN A 134 -2.86 -15.39 5.58
N SER A 135 -3.98 -14.70 5.75
CA SER A 135 -4.53 -13.74 4.77
C SER A 135 -4.61 -12.37 5.43
N ILE A 136 -4.01 -11.36 4.81
CA ILE A 136 -3.91 -10.01 5.38
C ILE A 136 -4.51 -9.01 4.40
N LEU A 137 -5.45 -8.20 4.87
CA LEU A 137 -5.95 -7.01 4.16
C LEU A 137 -5.31 -5.76 4.77
N GLY A 138 -4.82 -4.88 3.95
CA GLY A 138 -4.26 -3.60 4.37
C GLY A 138 -4.40 -2.51 3.33
N SER A 139 -3.90 -1.33 3.66
CA SER A 139 -3.92 -0.16 2.79
C SER A 139 -2.63 0.64 2.92
N PRO A 140 -2.07 1.18 1.83
CA PRO A 140 -0.97 2.11 1.92
C PRO A 140 -1.43 3.44 2.54
N LEU A 141 -0.69 3.92 3.54
CA LEU A 141 -0.81 5.25 4.10
C LEU A 141 0.16 6.22 3.41
N ILE A 142 1.38 5.75 3.18
CA ILE A 142 2.43 6.49 2.50
C ILE A 142 3.13 5.50 1.57
N PHE A 143 3.08 5.76 0.28
CA PHE A 143 3.56 4.84 -0.73
C PHE A 143 4.25 5.59 -1.89
N ASP A 144 5.38 5.06 -2.36
CA ASP A 144 6.05 5.52 -3.58
C ASP A 144 5.88 4.44 -4.66
N VAL A 145 5.19 4.79 -5.75
CA VAL A 145 4.92 3.88 -6.89
C VAL A 145 6.21 3.30 -7.51
N LYS A 146 7.35 3.99 -7.38
CA LYS A 146 8.66 3.44 -7.79
C LYS A 146 8.99 2.12 -7.10
N GLY A 147 8.47 1.90 -5.89
CA GLY A 147 8.64 0.66 -5.16
C GLY A 147 8.07 -0.56 -5.87
N LEU A 148 7.09 -0.39 -6.76
CA LEU A 148 6.52 -1.51 -7.54
C LEU A 148 7.52 -2.13 -8.52
N GLY A 149 8.54 -1.37 -8.95
CA GLY A 149 9.60 -1.85 -9.85
C GLY A 149 10.83 -2.43 -9.12
N LEU A 150 10.86 -2.47 -7.79
CA LEU A 150 12.01 -2.94 -7.01
C LEU A 150 11.81 -4.38 -6.56
N ASP A 151 12.85 -5.22 -6.71
CA ASP A 151 12.72 -6.69 -6.56
C ASP A 151 12.93 -7.18 -5.13
N TYR A 152 13.70 -6.49 -4.32
CA TYR A 152 13.93 -6.87 -2.93
C TYR A 152 13.03 -6.07 -1.99
N PHE A 153 12.53 -6.73 -0.93
CA PHE A 153 11.76 -6.07 0.13
C PHE A 153 12.18 -6.55 1.52
N ASN A 154 12.02 -5.66 2.49
CA ASN A 154 12.08 -5.98 3.91
C ASN A 154 10.92 -5.28 4.62
N ILE A 155 10.18 -6.02 5.42
CA ILE A 155 8.96 -5.57 6.08
C ILE A 155 9.15 -5.67 7.60
N TRP A 156 8.98 -4.55 8.29
CA TRP A 156 8.84 -4.52 9.74
C TRP A 156 7.37 -4.43 10.09
N GLN A 157 6.95 -5.26 11.02
CA GLN A 157 5.60 -5.31 11.57
C GLN A 157 5.58 -4.57 12.90
N PHE A 158 4.71 -3.58 13.04
CA PHE A 158 4.65 -2.72 14.21
C PHE A 158 3.28 -2.75 14.88
N GLY A 159 3.28 -2.76 16.23
CA GLY A 159 2.16 -2.35 17.05
C GLY A 159 2.29 -0.85 17.34
N VAL A 160 1.55 -0.02 16.63
CA VAL A 160 1.59 1.46 16.77
C VAL A 160 0.44 1.91 17.65
N LYS A 161 0.76 2.66 18.73
CA LYS A 161 -0.20 3.19 19.73
C LYS A 161 -0.75 4.57 19.34
N ASP A 162 0.04 5.38 18.60
CA ASP A 162 -0.35 6.70 18.07
C ASP A 162 0.00 6.77 16.58
N ALA A 163 -0.98 6.40 15.74
CA ALA A 163 -0.83 6.31 14.30
C ALA A 163 -0.53 7.68 13.65
N ALA A 164 -1.13 8.77 14.16
CA ALA A 164 -0.94 10.10 13.59
C ALA A 164 0.49 10.62 13.84
N THR A 165 1.00 10.48 15.06
CA THR A 165 2.37 10.87 15.40
C THR A 165 3.38 10.00 14.64
N TYR A 166 3.12 8.69 14.52
CA TYR A 166 3.99 7.77 13.78
C TYR A 166 4.05 8.14 12.28
N ALA A 167 2.89 8.36 11.62
CA ALA A 167 2.82 8.74 10.22
C ALA A 167 3.53 10.08 9.95
N ASN A 168 3.35 11.08 10.80
CA ASN A 168 4.04 12.37 10.67
C ASN A 168 5.57 12.23 10.81
N ALA A 169 6.02 11.42 11.76
CA ALA A 169 7.45 11.13 11.92
C ALA A 169 8.00 10.38 10.70
N PHE A 170 7.23 9.45 10.13
CA PHE A 170 7.60 8.70 8.93
C PHE A 170 7.71 9.60 7.70
N ILE A 171 6.78 10.51 7.46
CA ILE A 171 6.83 11.49 6.35
C ILE A 171 8.11 12.32 6.45
N LYS A 172 8.43 12.83 7.65
CA LYS A 172 9.67 13.58 7.86
C LYS A 172 10.90 12.72 7.58
N PHE A 173 10.94 11.50 8.11
CA PHE A 173 12.02 10.54 7.91
C PHE A 173 12.24 10.22 6.42
N GLN A 174 11.16 9.94 5.67
CA GLN A 174 11.23 9.67 4.23
C GLN A 174 11.79 10.87 3.46
N LYS A 175 11.37 12.09 3.80
CA LYS A 175 11.86 13.32 3.19
C LYS A 175 13.35 13.52 3.45
N ASP A 176 13.79 13.38 4.70
CA ASP A 176 15.16 13.64 5.13
C ASP A 176 16.13 12.56 4.63
N SER A 177 15.65 11.32 4.44
CA SER A 177 16.41 10.18 3.92
C SER A 177 16.48 10.12 2.39
N ARG A 178 15.69 10.93 1.66
CA ARG A 178 15.49 10.81 0.21
C ARG A 178 16.77 10.76 -0.61
N LYS A 179 17.80 11.52 -0.21
CA LYS A 179 19.09 11.55 -0.93
C LYS A 179 19.87 10.24 -0.79
N MET A 180 19.62 9.48 0.28
CA MET A 180 20.27 8.19 0.57
C MET A 180 19.54 7.02 -0.11
N MET A 181 18.29 7.24 -0.60
CA MET A 181 17.41 6.20 -1.15
C MET A 181 17.33 6.24 -2.69
N LYS A 182 18.45 6.40 -3.41
CA LYS A 182 18.41 6.51 -4.89
C LYS A 182 17.72 5.32 -5.56
N ASN A 183 18.02 4.10 -5.08
CA ASN A 183 17.54 2.83 -5.63
C ASN A 183 16.67 2.06 -4.62
N ALA A 184 15.99 2.80 -3.73
CA ALA A 184 15.11 2.24 -2.74
C ALA A 184 13.92 3.16 -2.48
N THR A 185 12.88 2.59 -1.88
CA THR A 185 11.72 3.33 -1.39
C THR A 185 11.32 2.82 -0.01
N PHE A 186 10.67 3.70 0.76
CA PHE A 186 10.01 3.34 1.99
C PHE A 186 8.50 3.57 1.86
N GLY A 187 7.73 2.64 2.39
CA GLY A 187 6.28 2.72 2.47
C GLY A 187 5.80 2.47 3.89
N LEU A 188 4.72 3.13 4.28
CA LEU A 188 3.98 2.87 5.50
C LEU A 188 2.58 2.41 5.11
N HIS A 189 2.15 1.29 5.68
CA HIS A 189 0.85 0.69 5.42
C HIS A 189 0.13 0.43 6.75
N GLU A 190 -1.20 0.49 6.74
CA GLU A 190 -2.02 0.03 7.86
C GLU A 190 -2.50 -1.40 7.63
N ALA A 191 -2.62 -2.16 8.71
CA ALA A 191 -3.31 -3.44 8.74
C ALA A 191 -4.81 -3.19 9.00
N ILE A 192 -5.67 -3.72 8.11
CA ILE A 192 -7.13 -3.60 8.26
C ILE A 192 -7.70 -4.87 8.90
N ALA A 193 -7.26 -6.04 8.42
CA ALA A 193 -7.72 -7.34 8.91
C ALA A 193 -6.67 -8.44 8.68
N GLY A 194 -6.74 -9.52 9.45
CA GLY A 194 -5.95 -10.74 9.26
C GLY A 194 -4.48 -10.65 9.68
N SER A 195 -4.01 -9.52 10.18
CA SER A 195 -2.65 -9.38 10.69
C SER A 195 -2.42 -10.18 11.98
N SER A 196 -1.17 -10.52 12.26
CA SER A 196 -0.77 -11.17 13.51
C SER A 196 -1.14 -10.30 14.72
N LYS A 197 -1.34 -10.93 15.89
CA LYS A 197 -1.71 -10.25 17.13
C LYS A 197 -0.72 -9.11 17.43
N GLY A 198 -1.24 -7.92 17.65
CA GLY A 198 -0.46 -6.72 17.99
C GLY A 198 0.07 -5.94 16.78
N VAL A 199 -0.02 -6.46 15.54
CA VAL A 199 0.38 -5.74 14.33
C VAL A 199 -0.74 -4.82 13.87
N THR A 200 -0.43 -3.52 13.77
CA THR A 200 -1.34 -2.49 13.25
C THR A 200 -0.78 -1.81 12.00
N HIS A 201 0.55 -1.82 11.83
CA HIS A 201 1.22 -1.15 10.71
C HIS A 201 2.37 -2.00 10.16
N TYR A 202 2.67 -1.76 8.89
CA TYR A 202 3.82 -2.33 8.18
C TYR A 202 4.71 -1.21 7.65
N PHE A 203 5.98 -1.22 8.01
CA PHE A 203 6.99 -0.41 7.36
C PHE A 203 7.65 -1.26 6.29
N ALA A 204 7.47 -0.92 5.03
CA ALA A 204 8.06 -1.60 3.89
C ALA A 204 9.28 -0.82 3.38
N ALA A 205 10.45 -1.46 3.35
CA ALA A 205 11.59 -0.99 2.58
C ALA A 205 11.71 -1.84 1.31
N ARG A 206 11.91 -1.21 0.17
CA ARG A 206 12.14 -1.89 -1.12
C ARG A 206 13.44 -1.38 -1.74
N ALA A 207 14.19 -2.27 -2.37
CA ALA A 207 15.43 -1.97 -3.08
C ALA A 207 15.54 -2.82 -4.36
N THR A 208 16.48 -2.51 -5.24
CA THR A 208 16.71 -3.30 -6.45
C THR A 208 17.16 -4.73 -6.15
N ASN A 209 17.92 -4.92 -5.06
CA ASN A 209 18.40 -6.22 -4.59
C ASN A 209 18.84 -6.15 -3.13
N LEU A 210 19.18 -7.30 -2.54
CA LEU A 210 19.64 -7.42 -1.17
C LEU A 210 20.91 -6.58 -0.90
N ALA A 211 21.86 -6.59 -1.81
CA ALA A 211 23.14 -5.85 -1.61
C ALA A 211 22.89 -4.34 -1.52
N GLU A 212 22.04 -3.81 -2.37
CA GLU A 212 21.65 -2.40 -2.35
C GLU A 212 20.86 -2.06 -1.07
N PHE A 213 19.94 -2.94 -0.65
CA PHE A 213 19.23 -2.79 0.61
C PHE A 213 20.17 -2.68 1.81
N LEU A 214 21.17 -3.57 1.90
CA LEU A 214 22.14 -3.57 3.01
C LEU A 214 22.98 -2.28 3.07
N LYS A 215 23.45 -1.79 1.92
CA LYS A 215 24.17 -0.50 1.83
C LYS A 215 23.32 0.67 2.28
N ILE A 216 22.05 0.71 1.80
CA ILE A 216 21.14 1.79 2.16
C ILE A 216 20.77 1.72 3.64
N ARG A 217 20.53 0.52 4.17
CA ARG A 217 20.25 0.30 5.59
C ARG A 217 21.39 0.81 6.47
N GLU A 218 22.64 0.50 6.13
CA GLU A 218 23.83 0.97 6.86
C GLU A 218 23.90 2.51 6.87
N ASN A 219 23.78 3.15 5.70
CA ASN A 219 23.83 4.59 5.56
C ASN A 219 22.71 5.29 6.35
N ILE A 220 21.51 4.73 6.31
CA ILE A 220 20.35 5.32 6.99
C ILE A 220 20.43 5.11 8.50
N SER A 221 20.81 3.92 8.97
CA SER A 221 20.88 3.61 10.40
C SER A 221 21.81 4.56 11.16
N ASN A 222 22.85 5.05 10.52
CA ASN A 222 23.82 5.99 11.07
C ASN A 222 23.42 7.47 10.83
N SER A 223 22.24 7.74 10.25
CA SER A 223 21.85 9.10 9.89
C SER A 223 21.11 9.81 11.04
N LYS A 224 21.21 11.15 11.03
CA LYS A 224 20.40 12.00 11.92
C LYS A 224 18.90 11.79 11.68
N ALA A 225 18.47 11.54 10.44
CA ALA A 225 17.09 11.29 10.10
C ALA A 225 16.53 10.04 10.81
N ALA A 226 17.31 8.95 10.86
CA ALA A 226 16.92 7.74 11.59
C ALA A 226 16.89 7.98 13.10
N ALA A 227 17.90 8.66 13.66
CA ALA A 227 17.92 8.98 15.09
C ALA A 227 16.69 9.80 15.52
N GLU A 228 16.31 10.82 14.74
CA GLU A 228 15.12 11.64 15.00
C GLU A 228 13.82 10.83 14.84
N PHE A 229 13.74 9.95 13.84
CA PHE A 229 12.59 9.07 13.66
C PHE A 229 12.41 8.14 14.85
N PHE A 230 13.44 7.38 15.22
CA PHE A 230 13.36 6.42 16.32
C PHE A 230 13.12 7.11 17.68
N SER A 231 13.69 8.27 17.93
CA SER A 231 13.42 9.01 19.19
C SER A 231 11.94 9.37 19.36
N LYS A 232 11.22 9.60 18.26
CA LYS A 232 9.79 9.92 18.27
C LYS A 232 8.89 8.70 18.27
N THR A 233 9.31 7.62 17.60
CA THR A 233 8.44 6.45 17.36
C THR A 233 8.63 5.34 18.37
N SER A 234 9.82 5.15 18.94
CA SER A 234 10.06 4.08 19.93
C SER A 234 9.15 4.14 21.17
N PRO A 235 8.75 5.32 21.72
CA PRO A 235 7.82 5.34 22.84
C PRO A 235 6.39 4.93 22.50
N ILE A 236 6.02 4.99 21.21
CA ILE A 236 4.65 4.79 20.72
C ILE A 236 4.49 3.58 19.80
N SER A 237 5.53 2.79 19.61
CA SER A 237 5.46 1.60 18.76
C SER A 237 6.39 0.49 19.23
N ASP A 238 5.94 -0.74 19.06
CA ASP A 238 6.70 -1.94 19.36
C ASP A 238 6.91 -2.73 18.06
N ILE A 239 8.12 -3.28 17.84
CA ILE A 239 8.38 -4.22 16.72
C ILE A 239 7.81 -5.57 17.11
N VAL A 240 6.88 -6.09 16.28
CA VAL A 240 6.24 -7.39 16.48
C VAL A 240 6.95 -8.48 15.66
N GLY A 241 7.43 -8.13 14.47
CA GLY A 241 8.12 -9.08 13.60
C GLY A 241 8.85 -8.38 12.44
N VAL A 242 9.72 -9.15 11.79
CA VAL A 242 10.45 -8.71 10.60
C VAL A 242 10.55 -9.88 9.64
N PHE A 243 10.31 -9.64 8.36
CA PHE A 243 10.59 -10.62 7.31
C PHE A 243 11.08 -9.90 6.05
N GLY A 244 11.74 -10.65 5.18
CA GLY A 244 12.27 -10.10 3.94
C GLY A 244 12.35 -11.14 2.84
N GLY A 245 12.39 -10.67 1.60
CA GLY A 245 12.39 -11.55 0.46
C GLY A 245 12.57 -10.81 -0.86
N ARG A 246 12.27 -11.51 -1.93
CA ARG A 246 12.32 -10.96 -3.30
C ARG A 246 11.04 -11.23 -4.06
N ILE A 247 10.71 -10.33 -4.97
CA ILE A 247 9.60 -10.52 -5.90
C ILE A 247 10.12 -11.39 -7.05
N ILE A 248 9.51 -12.56 -7.24
CA ILE A 248 9.89 -13.50 -8.30
C ILE A 248 9.00 -13.37 -9.53
N LYS A 249 7.77 -12.88 -9.37
CA LYS A 249 6.82 -12.61 -10.48
C LYS A 249 6.02 -11.36 -10.24
N ARG A 250 5.74 -10.61 -11.32
CA ARG A 250 4.80 -9.48 -11.35
C ARG A 250 3.89 -9.61 -12.56
N TYR A 251 2.61 -9.30 -12.34
CA TYR A 251 1.60 -9.34 -13.39
C TYR A 251 0.77 -8.07 -13.37
N ASN A 252 0.25 -7.66 -14.53
CA ASN A 252 -0.61 -6.49 -14.73
C ASN A 252 0.02 -5.17 -14.22
N VAL A 253 1.33 -5.05 -14.32
CA VAL A 253 2.05 -3.78 -14.05
C VAL A 253 2.02 -2.97 -15.34
N ASN A 254 1.06 -2.06 -15.48
CA ASN A 254 0.94 -1.12 -16.61
C ASN A 254 1.55 0.23 -16.23
#